data_8ef46ec308e8916d8fb5e66311eab70c
#
_entry.id   8ef46ec308e8916d8fb5e66311eab70c
#
_cell.length_a   1.000
_cell.length_b   1.000
_cell.length_c   1.000
_cell.angle_alpha   90.00
_cell.angle_beta   90.00
_cell.angle_gamma   90.00
#
_symmetry.space_group_name_H-M   'P 1'
#
loop_
_entity.id
_entity.type
_entity.pdbx_description
1 polymer ?
#
loop_
_entity_poly.entity_id
_entity_poly.type
_entity_poly.pdbx_seq_one_letter_code
_entity_poly.pdbx_strand_id
1 'polypeptide(L)'
;KIVLPLLLLSSIFIKYFINSKNLVEYCGNNNSNTPIIMAFSSFFLILGGIIILLKLFPGWKAPFSNTFGYILGPLMVNENAKNVSFEITELLKKKSSNNNEDLKMLDKLTSDNSLLINDISPDIFSRYVDSLKFPQNSNSILGKLYNIIFAKDLLSTAIWYMLAITFAVVLNMNAIYNEQCQRNEEKLQKIMKEIEEENT
;
A
#
# COMPACT_ATOMS: atom_id res chain seq x y z
N LYS A 1 19.03 -4.31 2.52
CA LYS A 1 18.46 -3.38 3.55
C LYS A 1 18.78 -1.90 3.27
N ILE A 2 19.78 -1.55 2.45
CA ILE A 2 20.21 -0.17 2.14
C ILE A 2 19.41 0.43 0.96
N VAL A 3 18.85 -0.40 0.08
CA VAL A 3 18.13 0.03 -1.14
C VAL A 3 16.89 0.86 -0.80
N LEU A 4 16.11 0.47 0.21
CA LEU A 4 14.88 1.18 0.59
C LEU A 4 15.14 2.63 1.03
N PRO A 5 16.06 2.91 1.98
CA PRO A 5 16.36 4.31 2.35
C PRO A 5 16.92 5.13 1.18
N LEU A 6 17.70 4.54 0.27
CA LEU A 6 18.17 5.23 -0.93
C LEU A 6 17.02 5.61 -1.87
N LEU A 7 16.06 4.70 -2.10
CA LEU A 7 14.85 5.00 -2.87
C LEU A 7 14.00 6.09 -2.22
N LEU A 8 13.90 6.07 -0.90
CA LEU A 8 13.18 7.11 -0.16
C LEU A 8 13.85 8.47 -0.30
N LEU A 9 15.17 8.55 -0.13
CA LEU A 9 15.93 9.79 -0.32
C LEU A 9 15.82 10.31 -1.75
N SER A 10 15.99 9.45 -2.76
CA SER A 10 15.84 9.86 -4.16
C SER A 10 14.45 10.40 -4.46
N SER A 11 13.39 9.82 -3.89
CA SER A 11 12.02 10.29 -4.08
C SER A 11 11.78 11.68 -3.47
N ILE A 12 12.41 11.99 -2.32
CA ILE A 12 12.35 13.32 -1.71
C ILE A 12 13.06 14.36 -2.60
N PHE A 13 14.25 14.03 -3.11
CA PHE A 13 14.96 14.91 -4.04
C PHE A 13 14.16 15.17 -5.31
N ILE A 14 13.60 14.14 -5.94
CA ILE A 14 12.76 14.30 -7.13
C ILE A 14 11.56 15.20 -6.84
N LYS A 15 10.88 15.00 -5.71
CA LYS A 15 9.76 15.85 -5.29
C LYS A 15 10.19 17.30 -5.07
N TYR A 16 11.33 17.53 -4.43
CA TYR A 16 11.85 18.87 -4.24
C TYR A 16 12.07 19.58 -5.59
N PHE A 17 12.72 18.91 -6.55
CA PHE A 17 12.95 19.49 -7.89
C PHE A 17 11.65 19.79 -8.62
N ILE A 18 10.67 18.86 -8.58
CA ILE A 18 9.36 19.08 -9.21
C ILE A 18 8.64 20.26 -8.56
N ASN A 19 8.62 20.33 -7.23
CA ASN A 19 7.97 21.41 -6.50
C ASN A 19 8.63 22.77 -6.79
N SER A 20 9.96 22.82 -6.79
CA SER A 20 10.72 24.03 -7.10
C SER A 20 10.44 24.52 -8.52
N LYS A 21 10.39 23.60 -9.49
CA LYS A 21 10.12 23.94 -10.88
C LYS A 21 8.69 24.46 -11.08
N ASN A 22 7.71 23.77 -10.50
CA ASN A 22 6.31 24.15 -10.56
C ASN A 22 6.08 25.54 -9.90
N LEU A 23 6.78 25.80 -8.82
CA LEU A 23 6.71 27.05 -8.08
C LEU A 23 7.20 28.23 -8.93
N VAL A 24 8.29 28.06 -9.65
CA VAL A 24 8.81 29.07 -10.58
C VAL A 24 7.87 29.28 -11.77
N GLU A 25 7.36 28.18 -12.33
CA GLU A 25 6.54 28.22 -13.53
C GLU A 25 5.15 28.83 -13.30
N TYR A 26 4.50 28.47 -12.17
CA TYR A 26 3.12 28.90 -11.91
C TYR A 26 3.04 30.24 -11.12
N CYS A 27 4.03 30.55 -10.29
CA CYS A 27 3.94 31.69 -9.37
C CYS A 27 5.11 32.68 -9.48
N GLY A 28 6.06 32.47 -10.38
CA GLY A 28 7.15 33.41 -10.67
C GLY A 28 8.13 33.70 -9.53
N ASN A 29 8.10 32.95 -8.45
CA ASN A 29 8.91 33.23 -7.24
C ASN A 29 9.88 32.08 -6.90
N ASN A 30 11.15 32.46 -6.69
CA ASN A 30 12.25 31.52 -6.50
C ASN A 30 12.76 31.39 -5.05
N ASN A 31 12.20 32.15 -4.11
CA ASN A 31 12.85 32.41 -2.82
C ASN A 31 12.16 31.76 -1.61
N SER A 32 11.47 30.63 -1.73
CA SER A 32 10.79 30.11 -0.58
C SER A 32 11.34 28.74 -0.14
N ASN A 33 11.50 28.55 1.17
CA ASN A 33 11.74 27.25 1.80
C ASN A 33 10.51 26.32 1.70
N THR A 34 9.40 26.82 1.19
CA THR A 34 8.12 26.16 1.02
C THR A 34 8.25 24.82 0.24
N PRO A 35 8.96 24.73 -0.91
CA PRO A 35 9.12 23.46 -1.62
C PRO A 35 9.77 22.37 -0.78
N ILE A 36 10.73 22.75 0.07
CA ILE A 36 11.43 21.80 0.95
C ILE A 36 10.47 21.31 2.03
N ILE A 37 9.83 22.24 2.74
CA ILE A 37 8.90 21.91 3.83
C ILE A 37 7.76 21.02 3.31
N MET A 38 7.19 21.35 2.16
CA MET A 38 6.10 20.57 1.55
C MET A 38 6.56 19.19 1.07
N ALA A 39 7.75 19.08 0.47
CA ALA A 39 8.29 17.79 0.07
C ALA A 39 8.51 16.87 1.28
N PHE A 40 9.08 17.38 2.37
CA PHE A 40 9.30 16.64 3.60
C PHE A 40 8.01 16.32 4.34
N SER A 41 7.12 17.29 4.54
CA SER A 41 5.90 17.09 5.31
C SER A 41 4.97 16.04 4.65
N SER A 42 4.75 16.15 3.36
CA SER A 42 3.92 15.20 2.62
C SER A 42 4.49 13.77 2.67
N PHE A 43 5.81 13.65 2.61
CA PHE A 43 6.48 12.36 2.66
C PHE A 43 6.39 11.73 4.05
N PHE A 44 6.77 12.48 5.09
CA PHE A 44 6.79 11.94 6.45
C PHE A 44 5.39 11.74 7.05
N LEU A 45 4.47 12.66 6.82
CA LEU A 45 3.13 12.56 7.41
C LEU A 45 2.28 11.49 6.70
N ILE A 46 2.29 11.45 5.38
CA ILE A 46 1.40 10.55 4.64
C ILE A 46 2.03 9.17 4.50
N LEU A 47 3.23 9.08 3.94
CA LEU A 47 3.87 7.77 3.74
C LEU A 47 4.32 7.16 5.07
N GLY A 48 4.92 7.94 5.96
CA GLY A 48 5.26 7.49 7.31
C GLY A 48 4.03 7.08 8.11
N GLY A 49 2.95 7.87 8.04
CA GLY A 49 1.68 7.56 8.66
C GLY A 49 1.10 6.24 8.17
N ILE A 50 1.04 6.00 6.85
CA ILE A 50 0.51 4.74 6.31
C ILE A 50 1.37 3.54 6.68
N ILE A 51 2.70 3.67 6.73
CA ILE A 51 3.59 2.60 7.18
C ILE A 51 3.29 2.20 8.63
N ILE A 52 3.12 3.19 9.51
CA ILE A 52 2.78 2.96 10.91
C ILE A 52 1.40 2.32 11.04
N LEU A 53 0.39 2.85 10.34
CA LEU A 53 -0.97 2.32 10.36
C LEU A 53 -1.05 0.87 9.89
N LEU A 54 -0.37 0.51 8.79
CA LEU A 54 -0.34 -0.87 8.30
C LEU A 54 0.40 -1.83 9.23
N LYS A 55 1.33 -1.33 10.06
CA LYS A 55 1.95 -2.14 11.12
C LYS A 55 1.06 -2.31 12.34
N LEU A 56 0.37 -1.24 12.77
CA LEU A 56 -0.52 -1.29 13.93
C LEU A 56 -1.81 -2.04 13.61
N PHE A 57 -2.32 -1.90 12.40
CA PHE A 57 -3.58 -2.47 11.94
C PHE A 57 -3.38 -3.31 10.67
N PRO A 58 -2.78 -4.52 10.77
CA PRO A 58 -2.53 -5.37 9.60
C PRO A 58 -3.79 -5.70 8.79
N GLY A 59 -4.95 -5.73 9.45
CA GLY A 59 -6.25 -5.95 8.81
C GLY A 59 -6.63 -4.90 7.75
N TRP A 60 -6.02 -3.72 7.77
CA TRP A 60 -6.24 -2.70 6.73
C TRP A 60 -5.73 -3.11 5.36
N LYS A 61 -4.88 -4.13 5.28
CA LYS A 61 -4.46 -4.72 4.02
C LYS A 61 -5.54 -5.58 3.38
N ALA A 62 -6.50 -6.10 4.16
CA ALA A 62 -7.52 -7.04 3.71
C ALA A 62 -8.31 -6.59 2.47
N PRO A 63 -8.77 -5.34 2.33
CA PRO A 63 -9.51 -4.92 1.13
C PRO A 63 -8.76 -5.18 -0.16
N PHE A 64 -7.48 -4.86 -0.23
CA PHE A 64 -6.66 -5.08 -1.44
C PHE A 64 -6.08 -6.49 -1.50
N SER A 65 -5.73 -7.05 -0.36
CA SER A 65 -5.22 -8.42 -0.26
C SER A 65 -6.28 -9.43 -0.73
N ASN A 66 -7.51 -9.31 -0.27
CA ASN A 66 -8.58 -10.25 -0.57
C ASN A 66 -9.26 -10.03 -1.93
N THR A 67 -9.00 -8.91 -2.58
CA THR A 67 -9.48 -8.60 -3.94
C THR A 67 -8.37 -8.77 -4.96
N PHE A 68 -7.60 -7.72 -5.21
CA PHE A 68 -6.50 -7.73 -6.19
C PHE A 68 -5.43 -8.77 -5.85
N GLY A 69 -5.09 -8.93 -4.56
CA GLY A 69 -4.12 -9.89 -4.10
C GLY A 69 -4.55 -11.33 -4.38
N TYR A 70 -5.82 -11.65 -4.22
CA TYR A 70 -6.36 -12.99 -4.52
C TYR A 70 -6.26 -13.34 -6.01
N ILE A 71 -6.47 -12.36 -6.89
CA ILE A 71 -6.43 -12.57 -8.34
C ILE A 71 -4.99 -12.57 -8.85
N LEU A 72 -4.20 -11.56 -8.47
CA LEU A 72 -2.87 -11.31 -9.03
C LEU A 72 -1.74 -12.03 -8.27
N GLY A 73 -1.92 -12.31 -6.98
CA GLY A 73 -0.91 -12.98 -6.16
C GLY A 73 -0.48 -14.34 -6.73
N PRO A 74 -1.40 -15.25 -7.05
CA PRO A 74 -1.08 -16.54 -7.68
C PRO A 74 -0.36 -16.38 -9.02
N LEU A 75 -0.74 -15.36 -9.83
CA LEU A 75 -0.10 -15.07 -11.10
C LEU A 75 1.36 -14.61 -10.92
N MET A 76 1.63 -13.80 -9.87
CA MET A 76 2.99 -13.31 -9.57
C MET A 76 3.95 -14.44 -9.20
N VAL A 77 3.46 -15.49 -8.54
CA VAL A 77 4.28 -16.64 -8.13
C VAL A 77 4.14 -17.83 -9.06
N ASN A 78 3.40 -17.68 -10.17
CA ASN A 78 3.13 -18.74 -11.16
C ASN A 78 2.53 -20.02 -10.52
N GLU A 79 1.66 -19.83 -9.52
CA GLU A 79 0.97 -20.92 -8.82
C GLU A 79 -0.54 -20.84 -9.08
N ASN A 80 -1.19 -22.00 -9.15
CA ASN A 80 -2.65 -22.06 -9.29
C ASN A 80 -3.29 -22.17 -7.90
N ALA A 81 -3.92 -21.07 -7.44
CA ALA A 81 -4.55 -21.02 -6.12
C ALA A 81 -5.61 -22.14 -5.92
N LYS A 82 -6.38 -22.46 -6.96
CA LYS A 82 -7.41 -23.53 -6.88
C LYS A 82 -6.77 -24.90 -6.68
N ASN A 83 -5.69 -25.19 -7.42
CA ASN A 83 -5.00 -26.46 -7.28
C ASN A 83 -4.35 -26.60 -5.91
N VAL A 84 -3.69 -25.54 -5.42
CA VAL A 84 -3.08 -25.52 -4.09
C VAL A 84 -4.13 -25.70 -3.00
N SER A 85 -5.27 -25.02 -3.10
CA SER A 85 -6.37 -25.15 -2.16
C SER A 85 -6.98 -26.56 -2.20
N PHE A 86 -7.16 -27.12 -3.39
CA PHE A 86 -7.70 -28.46 -3.56
C PHE A 86 -6.79 -29.53 -2.93
N GLU A 87 -5.47 -29.49 -3.22
CA GLU A 87 -4.50 -30.41 -2.62
C GLU A 87 -4.48 -30.32 -1.08
N ILE A 88 -4.55 -29.11 -0.54
CA ILE A 88 -4.60 -28.90 0.92
C ILE A 88 -5.87 -29.48 1.51
N THR A 89 -7.01 -29.25 0.87
CA THR A 89 -8.28 -29.78 1.35
C THR A 89 -8.31 -31.33 1.30
N GLU A 90 -7.72 -31.92 0.27
CA GLU A 90 -7.57 -33.39 0.22
C GLU A 90 -6.69 -33.96 1.35
N LEU A 91 -5.58 -33.26 1.66
CA LEU A 91 -4.72 -33.65 2.78
C LEU A 91 -5.46 -33.57 4.12
N LEU A 92 -6.26 -32.52 4.31
CA LEU A 92 -7.07 -32.34 5.52
C LEU A 92 -8.21 -33.38 5.60
N LYS A 93 -8.88 -33.73 4.48
CA LYS A 93 -9.91 -34.78 4.41
C LYS A 93 -9.37 -36.13 4.79
N LYS A 94 -8.21 -36.50 4.29
CA LYS A 94 -7.56 -37.80 4.63
C LYS A 94 -7.29 -37.95 6.12
N LYS A 95 -7.10 -36.83 6.82
CA LYS A 95 -6.81 -36.77 8.26
C LYS A 95 -8.09 -36.79 9.10
N SER A 96 -9.14 -36.09 8.65
CA SER A 96 -10.37 -35.80 9.41
C SER A 96 -11.41 -36.92 9.29
N SER A 97 -11.03 -38.09 8.91
CA SER A 97 -11.92 -39.24 8.58
C SER A 97 -12.98 -39.63 9.65
N ASN A 98 -12.93 -39.06 10.87
CA ASN A 98 -13.75 -39.51 11.99
C ASN A 98 -14.63 -38.42 12.68
N ASN A 99 -14.65 -37.16 12.25
CA ASN A 99 -15.45 -36.10 12.88
C ASN A 99 -16.39 -35.43 11.87
N ASN A 100 -17.71 -35.49 12.11
CA ASN A 100 -18.73 -34.92 11.23
C ASN A 100 -18.66 -33.36 11.16
N GLU A 101 -18.17 -32.70 12.19
CA GLU A 101 -18.00 -31.23 12.19
C GLU A 101 -16.83 -30.80 11.32
N ASP A 102 -15.70 -31.50 11.42
CA ASP A 102 -14.52 -31.26 10.59
C ASP A 102 -14.82 -31.46 9.10
N LEU A 103 -15.63 -32.46 8.77
CA LEU A 103 -16.08 -32.74 7.39
C LEU A 103 -16.93 -31.58 6.82
N LYS A 104 -17.86 -31.04 7.61
CA LYS A 104 -18.66 -29.89 7.20
C LYS A 104 -17.80 -28.60 6.98
N MET A 105 -16.78 -28.39 7.81
CA MET A 105 -15.85 -27.30 7.64
C MET A 105 -15.00 -27.49 6.36
N LEU A 106 -14.54 -28.70 6.12
CA LEU A 106 -13.78 -29.06 4.91
C LEU A 106 -14.61 -28.92 3.63
N ASP A 107 -15.90 -29.24 3.66
CA ASP A 107 -16.80 -29.00 2.52
C ASP A 107 -16.99 -27.51 2.22
N LYS A 108 -17.05 -26.65 3.24
CA LYS A 108 -17.05 -25.21 3.02
C LYS A 108 -15.74 -24.73 2.39
N LEU A 109 -14.59 -25.22 2.85
CA LEU A 109 -13.29 -24.88 2.28
C LEU A 109 -13.11 -25.38 0.84
N THR A 110 -13.77 -26.48 0.46
CA THR A 110 -13.78 -26.96 -0.93
C THR A 110 -14.73 -26.18 -1.82
N SER A 111 -15.84 -25.69 -1.27
CA SER A 111 -16.82 -24.89 -2.03
C SER A 111 -16.30 -23.46 -2.30
N ASP A 112 -15.50 -22.92 -1.39
CA ASP A 112 -14.89 -21.60 -1.54
C ASP A 112 -13.40 -21.62 -1.20
N ASN A 113 -12.60 -21.76 -2.25
CA ASN A 113 -11.13 -21.78 -2.13
C ASN A 113 -10.53 -20.48 -1.59
N SER A 114 -11.29 -19.39 -1.60
CA SER A 114 -10.83 -18.11 -1.08
C SER A 114 -10.69 -18.11 0.44
N LEU A 115 -11.48 -18.92 1.15
CA LEU A 115 -11.46 -19.03 2.61
C LEU A 115 -10.11 -19.51 3.15
N LEU A 116 -9.39 -20.36 2.39
CA LEU A 116 -8.05 -20.84 2.75
C LEU A 116 -6.96 -19.77 2.62
N ILE A 117 -7.22 -18.73 1.85
CA ILE A 117 -6.19 -17.76 1.45
C ILE A 117 -6.48 -16.37 2.02
N ASN A 118 -7.77 -15.99 2.17
CA ASN A 118 -8.13 -14.59 2.39
C ASN A 118 -7.83 -14.09 3.79
N ASP A 119 -8.05 -14.86 4.82
CA ASP A 119 -7.90 -14.39 6.20
C ASP A 119 -6.53 -14.71 6.83
N ILE A 120 -5.60 -15.20 6.01
CA ILE A 120 -4.26 -15.57 6.47
C ILE A 120 -3.26 -14.52 5.98
N SER A 121 -2.49 -13.96 6.93
CA SER A 121 -1.32 -13.14 6.64
C SER A 121 -0.03 -13.94 6.82
N PRO A 122 1.10 -13.51 6.22
CA PRO A 122 2.39 -14.18 6.41
C PRO A 122 2.80 -14.31 7.90
N ASP A 123 2.43 -13.33 8.73
CA ASP A 123 2.80 -13.28 10.15
C ASP A 123 2.10 -14.34 11.00
N ILE A 124 0.89 -14.77 10.60
CA ILE A 124 0.11 -15.79 11.32
C ILE A 124 0.20 -17.17 10.68
N PHE A 125 0.85 -17.28 9.51
CA PHE A 125 0.89 -18.50 8.72
C PHE A 125 1.44 -19.71 9.49
N SER A 126 2.52 -19.55 10.24
CA SER A 126 3.09 -20.65 11.04
C SER A 126 2.09 -21.17 12.07
N ARG A 127 1.44 -20.26 12.80
CA ARG A 127 0.41 -20.63 13.80
C ARG A 127 -0.78 -21.33 13.15
N TYR A 128 -1.17 -20.88 11.94
CA TYR A 128 -2.23 -21.50 11.18
C TYR A 128 -1.87 -22.94 10.78
N VAL A 129 -0.66 -23.16 10.25
CA VAL A 129 -0.16 -24.50 9.88
C VAL A 129 -0.09 -25.42 11.10
N ASP A 130 0.42 -24.91 12.23
CA ASP A 130 0.51 -25.67 13.48
C ASP A 130 -0.87 -26.08 14.02
N SER A 131 -1.87 -25.19 13.92
CA SER A 131 -3.24 -25.46 14.36
C SER A 131 -3.91 -26.58 13.54
N LEU A 132 -3.64 -26.64 12.25
CA LEU A 132 -4.20 -27.65 11.34
C LEU A 132 -3.43 -29.00 11.39
N LYS A 133 -2.26 -29.05 12.07
CA LYS A 133 -1.44 -30.25 12.24
C LYS A 133 -1.24 -31.02 10.93
N PHE A 134 -0.75 -30.38 9.90
CA PHE A 134 -0.50 -31.01 8.60
C PHE A 134 0.42 -32.24 8.69
N PRO A 135 0.29 -33.23 7.80
CA PRO A 135 1.24 -34.34 7.71
C PRO A 135 2.65 -33.84 7.37
N GLN A 136 3.68 -34.56 7.85
CA GLN A 136 5.09 -34.16 7.63
C GLN A 136 5.48 -34.04 6.15
N ASN A 137 4.80 -34.72 5.25
CA ASN A 137 5.06 -34.69 3.80
C ASN A 137 4.40 -33.48 3.08
N SER A 138 3.78 -32.56 3.82
CA SER A 138 3.03 -31.42 3.24
C SER A 138 3.91 -30.20 2.98
N ASN A 139 5.20 -30.22 3.28
CA ASN A 139 6.07 -29.04 3.21
C ASN A 139 6.10 -28.37 1.83
N SER A 140 6.03 -29.14 0.74
CA SER A 140 6.03 -28.59 -0.62
C SER A 140 4.77 -27.77 -0.91
N ILE A 141 3.59 -28.30 -0.58
CA ILE A 141 2.31 -27.63 -0.83
C ILE A 141 2.11 -26.43 0.12
N LEU A 142 2.57 -26.54 1.37
CA LEU A 142 2.55 -25.45 2.33
C LEU A 142 3.48 -24.29 1.89
N GLY A 143 4.61 -24.62 1.26
CA GLY A 143 5.49 -23.62 0.65
C GLY A 143 4.80 -22.84 -0.48
N LYS A 144 4.06 -23.55 -1.35
CA LYS A 144 3.26 -22.92 -2.42
C LYS A 144 2.17 -22.02 -1.86
N LEU A 145 1.44 -22.48 -0.84
CA LEU A 145 0.43 -21.69 -0.16
C LEU A 145 1.04 -20.43 0.47
N TYR A 146 2.16 -20.57 1.15
CA TYR A 146 2.87 -19.43 1.74
C TYR A 146 3.27 -18.39 0.68
N ASN A 147 3.79 -18.83 -0.47
CA ASN A 147 4.18 -17.94 -1.56
C ASN A 147 2.97 -17.14 -2.08
N ILE A 148 1.81 -17.78 -2.23
CA ILE A 148 0.57 -17.08 -2.63
C ILE A 148 0.16 -16.05 -1.59
N ILE A 149 0.15 -16.41 -0.30
CA ILE A 149 -0.22 -15.53 0.80
C ILE A 149 0.76 -14.35 0.89
N PHE A 150 2.06 -14.61 0.76
CA PHE A 150 3.10 -13.58 0.77
C PHE A 150 2.96 -12.62 -0.43
N ALA A 151 2.77 -13.13 -1.64
CA ALA A 151 2.57 -12.31 -2.84
C ALA A 151 1.32 -11.43 -2.72
N LYS A 152 0.24 -11.97 -2.17
CA LYS A 152 -1.01 -11.28 -1.90
C LYS A 152 -0.82 -10.12 -0.91
N ASP A 153 -0.11 -10.33 0.19
CA ASP A 153 0.20 -9.31 1.20
C ASP A 153 1.12 -8.23 0.64
N LEU A 154 2.14 -8.63 -0.13
CA LEU A 154 3.05 -7.70 -0.79
C LEU A 154 2.32 -6.78 -1.77
N LEU A 155 1.43 -7.33 -2.59
CA LEU A 155 0.64 -6.56 -3.55
C LEU A 155 -0.29 -5.56 -2.85
N SER A 156 -0.97 -5.98 -1.79
CA SER A 156 -1.80 -5.10 -0.97
C SER A 156 -1.00 -3.95 -0.37
N THR A 157 0.17 -4.24 0.15
CA THR A 157 1.07 -3.22 0.71
C THR A 157 1.53 -2.24 -0.37
N ALA A 158 1.85 -2.73 -1.57
CA ALA A 158 2.22 -1.89 -2.71
C ALA A 158 1.08 -0.96 -3.14
N ILE A 159 -0.15 -1.45 -3.20
CA ILE A 159 -1.33 -0.63 -3.53
C ILE A 159 -1.53 0.48 -2.50
N TRP A 160 -1.42 0.18 -1.19
CA TRP A 160 -1.49 1.18 -0.14
C TRP A 160 -0.43 2.27 -0.29
N TYR A 161 0.81 1.89 -0.64
CA TYR A 161 1.87 2.86 -0.86
C TYR A 161 1.64 3.70 -2.11
N MET A 162 1.14 3.12 -3.20
CA MET A 162 0.78 3.89 -4.40
C MET A 162 -0.31 4.92 -4.10
N LEU A 163 -1.36 4.53 -3.37
CA LEU A 163 -2.41 5.45 -2.95
C LEU A 163 -1.87 6.57 -2.05
N ALA A 164 -1.03 6.24 -1.07
CA ALA A 164 -0.42 7.22 -0.19
C ALA A 164 0.47 8.22 -0.96
N ILE A 165 1.28 7.72 -1.90
CA ILE A 165 2.14 8.57 -2.74
C ILE A 165 1.29 9.50 -3.61
N THR A 166 0.25 8.96 -4.27
CA THR A 166 -0.66 9.76 -5.10
C THR A 166 -1.33 10.86 -4.29
N PHE A 167 -1.84 10.52 -3.11
CA PHE A 167 -2.47 11.47 -2.20
C PHE A 167 -1.48 12.55 -1.73
N ALA A 168 -0.26 12.16 -1.37
CA ALA A 168 0.80 13.08 -0.98
C ALA A 168 1.16 14.06 -2.11
N VAL A 169 1.20 13.59 -3.36
CA VAL A 169 1.48 14.45 -4.52
C VAL A 169 0.35 15.45 -4.72
N VAL A 170 -0.91 15.01 -4.71
CA VAL A 170 -2.07 15.88 -4.90
C VAL A 170 -2.15 16.96 -3.82
N LEU A 171 -2.00 16.60 -2.54
CA LEU A 171 -2.00 17.58 -1.45
C LEU A 171 -0.85 18.59 -1.57
N ASN A 172 0.32 18.12 -1.97
CA ASN A 172 1.48 18.96 -2.14
C ASN A 172 1.29 19.99 -3.25
N MET A 173 0.78 19.57 -4.40
CA MET A 173 0.46 20.47 -5.52
C MET A 173 -0.58 21.51 -5.12
N ASN A 174 -1.63 21.08 -4.43
CA ASN A 174 -2.71 21.97 -3.99
C ASN A 174 -2.22 23.00 -2.98
N ALA A 175 -1.35 22.59 -2.04
CA ALA A 175 -0.76 23.49 -1.06
C ALA A 175 0.16 24.53 -1.72
N ILE A 176 0.99 24.13 -2.68
CA ILE A 176 1.86 25.05 -3.43
C ILE A 176 1.02 26.07 -4.18
N TYR A 177 -0.03 25.63 -4.88
CA TYR A 177 -0.90 26.52 -5.63
C TYR A 177 -1.58 27.55 -4.73
N ASN A 178 -2.19 27.12 -3.64
CA ASN A 178 -2.95 28.00 -2.75
C ASN A 178 -2.07 29.03 -2.04
N GLU A 179 -0.87 28.64 -1.59
CA GLU A 179 -0.03 29.55 -0.79
C GLU A 179 0.67 30.61 -1.61
N GLN A 180 1.07 30.29 -2.82
CA GLN A 180 1.96 31.17 -3.59
C GLN A 180 1.24 32.01 -4.64
N CYS A 181 0.18 31.50 -5.22
CA CYS A 181 -0.61 32.29 -6.15
C CYS A 181 -1.41 33.36 -5.40
N GLN A 182 -1.89 33.08 -4.18
CA GLN A 182 -2.51 34.11 -3.32
C GLN A 182 -1.56 35.25 -2.97
N ARG A 183 -0.30 34.94 -2.64
CA ARG A 183 0.72 35.99 -2.35
C ARG A 183 1.02 36.86 -3.55
N ASN A 184 0.93 36.34 -4.77
CA ASN A 184 1.09 37.16 -5.98
C ASN A 184 -0.13 38.04 -6.26
N GLU A 185 -1.36 37.53 -6.00
CA GLU A 185 -2.56 38.37 -6.11
C GLU A 185 -2.55 39.53 -5.12
N GLU A 186 -2.15 39.27 -3.87
CA GLU A 186 -2.01 40.36 -2.88
C GLU A 186 -0.96 41.41 -3.28
N LYS A 187 0.16 41.00 -3.87
CA LYS A 187 1.18 41.94 -4.38
C LYS A 187 0.66 42.74 -5.58
N LEU A 188 -0.03 42.10 -6.52
CA LEU A 188 -0.64 42.77 -7.64
C LEU A 188 -1.72 43.76 -7.22
N GLN A 189 -2.53 43.44 -6.22
CA GLN A 189 -3.53 44.35 -5.66
C GLN A 189 -2.87 45.54 -4.95
N LYS A 190 -1.75 45.36 -4.25
CA LYS A 190 -0.98 46.47 -3.65
C LYS A 190 -0.40 47.39 -4.70
N ILE A 191 0.21 46.83 -5.75
CA ILE A 191 0.79 47.63 -6.83
C ILE A 191 -0.31 48.45 -7.57
N MET A 192 -1.46 47.81 -7.82
CA MET A 192 -2.60 48.51 -8.45
C MET A 192 -3.12 49.67 -7.59
N LYS A 193 -3.21 49.51 -6.26
CA LYS A 193 -3.60 50.56 -5.34
C LYS A 193 -2.59 51.70 -5.32
N GLU A 194 -1.30 51.40 -5.30
CA GLU A 194 -0.23 52.41 -5.35
C GLU A 194 -0.29 53.23 -6.65
N ILE A 195 -0.57 52.58 -7.80
CA ILE A 195 -0.74 53.27 -9.08
C ILE A 195 -2.01 54.15 -9.09
N GLU A 196 -3.10 53.71 -8.49
CA GLU A 196 -4.33 54.51 -8.38
C GLU A 196 -4.13 55.76 -7.49
N GLU A 197 -3.37 55.64 -6.39
CA GLU A 197 -3.05 56.72 -5.50
C GLU A 197 -2.07 57.76 -6.12
N GLU A 198 -1.15 57.33 -6.99
CA GLU A 198 -0.27 58.27 -7.74
C GLU A 198 -0.96 59.03 -8.87
N ASN A 199 -2.09 58.54 -9.35
CA ASN A 199 -2.86 59.16 -10.47
C ASN A 199 -4.01 60.08 -9.99
N THR A 200 -4.20 60.22 -8.68
CA THR A 200 -5.19 61.11 -8.06
C THR A 200 -4.53 62.31 -7.41
#